data_75ceaaea2a58d933d1442c7a2d900820
#
_entry.id   75ceaaea2a58d933d1442c7a2d900820
#
_cell.length_a   1.000
_cell.length_b   1.000
_cell.length_c   1.000
_cell.angle_alpha   90.00
_cell.angle_beta   90.00
_cell.angle_gamma   90.00
#
_symmetry.space_group_name_H-M   'P 1'
#
loop_
_entity.id
_entity.type
_entity.pdbx_description
1 polymer ?
#
loop_
_entity_poly.entity_id
_entity_poly.type
_entity_poly.pdbx_seq_one_letter_code
_entity_poly.pdbx_strand_id
1 'polypeptide(L)'
;QTQQFTNDPRVPGIGFAWLMGRRNGRRVVMHGGDLWEFSTQLLLAPDENLGLFVSGNSSGAAPLADELVKALFDTFFPPLEAAEASGAVQPAGGASALGVADMAGDPRELAGVYRTTRRPLTTADKAVSLLTQFRVAARDDGTLTLAFPPGYGMPMATWTPAGPGLYRDTAGDDIMAFDHWKAVAGKARPSRMYIGTWAFERVPVYETASFTLATVAVIAVVFVWAVMAWVFGRRVSGLAAVLGLVNLAAIAGIAGSLLAIPGWELTTAVPQMTRAALALPPAGAVLAPALVWQNIRRIAAEKRRQRWTFYSRRTTRGLTAIVLPWLVIAADGAFIWLLHTWN
;
A
#
# COMPACT_ATOMS: atom_id res chain seq x y z
N GLN A 1 2.60 35.19 1.79
CA GLN A 1 2.05 33.84 1.91
C GLN A 1 2.33 33.33 3.33
N THR A 2 1.28 32.99 4.05
CA THR A 2 1.34 32.38 5.38
C THR A 2 0.74 30.99 5.32
N GLN A 3 1.20 30.10 6.18
CA GLN A 3 0.65 28.75 6.30
C GLN A 3 -0.79 28.85 6.83
N GLN A 4 -1.73 28.18 6.13
CA GLN A 4 -3.14 28.15 6.49
C GLN A 4 -3.55 26.84 7.14
N PHE A 5 -2.88 25.74 6.74
CA PHE A 5 -3.16 24.42 7.25
C PHE A 5 -1.89 23.57 7.30
N THR A 6 -1.80 22.71 8.30
CA THR A 6 -0.82 21.61 8.36
C THR A 6 -1.46 20.38 9.00
N ASN A 7 -1.01 19.20 8.59
CA ASN A 7 -1.41 17.93 9.19
C ASN A 7 -0.82 17.74 10.60
N ASP A 8 0.37 18.29 10.83
CA ASP A 8 1.09 18.26 12.09
C ASP A 8 1.87 19.58 12.21
N PRO A 9 1.79 20.30 13.34
CA PRO A 9 2.46 21.60 13.50
C PRO A 9 3.99 21.53 13.36
N ARG A 10 4.56 20.35 13.45
CA ARG A 10 6.01 20.11 13.34
C ARG A 10 6.50 19.95 11.90
N VAL A 11 5.58 19.81 10.92
CA VAL A 11 5.93 19.70 9.49
C VAL A 11 5.38 20.90 8.71
N PRO A 12 6.03 21.28 7.59
CA PRO A 12 5.51 22.31 6.71
C PRO A 12 4.11 21.94 6.19
N GLY A 13 3.27 22.93 6.05
CA GLY A 13 1.90 22.78 5.60
C GLY A 13 1.63 23.44 4.24
N ILE A 14 0.41 23.94 4.08
CA ILE A 14 -0.07 24.59 2.87
C ILE A 14 -0.59 26.00 3.16
N GLY A 15 -0.28 26.94 2.28
CA GLY A 15 -0.93 28.24 2.20
C GLY A 15 -2.11 28.21 1.22
N PHE A 16 -2.53 29.36 0.70
CA PHE A 16 -3.51 29.40 -0.38
C PHE A 16 -2.91 28.84 -1.67
N ALA A 17 -3.18 27.57 -1.97
CA ALA A 17 -2.67 26.80 -3.10
C ALA A 17 -1.14 26.60 -3.16
N TRP A 18 -0.38 27.02 -2.17
CA TRP A 18 1.06 26.91 -2.12
C TRP A 18 1.51 25.92 -1.06
N LEU A 19 2.34 24.98 -1.45
CA LEU A 19 3.06 24.11 -0.54
C LEU A 19 4.16 24.92 0.13
N MET A 20 4.22 24.87 1.47
CA MET A 20 5.27 25.52 2.24
C MET A 20 6.44 24.55 2.42
N GLY A 21 7.66 25.06 2.37
CA GLY A 21 8.85 24.26 2.53
C GLY A 21 10.09 25.06 2.88
N ARG A 22 11.21 24.36 2.96
CA ARG A 22 12.54 24.95 3.09
C ARG A 22 13.48 24.37 2.05
N ARG A 23 14.49 25.13 1.67
CA ARG A 23 15.63 24.67 0.88
C ARG A 23 16.89 25.33 1.46
N ASN A 24 17.83 24.50 1.91
CA ASN A 24 19.04 24.95 2.59
C ASN A 24 18.74 25.94 3.74
N GLY A 25 17.69 25.65 4.52
CA GLY A 25 17.22 26.49 5.64
C GLY A 25 16.35 27.68 5.24
N ARG A 26 16.29 28.07 3.96
CA ARG A 26 15.52 29.22 3.47
C ARG A 26 14.07 28.84 3.20
N ARG A 27 13.18 29.77 3.50
CA ARG A 27 11.74 29.59 3.27
C ARG A 27 11.44 29.58 1.78
N VAL A 28 10.75 28.55 1.33
CA VAL A 28 10.24 28.45 -0.05
C VAL A 28 8.75 28.18 -0.04
N VAL A 29 8.06 28.64 -1.08
CA VAL A 29 6.69 28.25 -1.41
C VAL A 29 6.71 27.67 -2.82
N MET A 30 6.02 26.56 -3.01
CA MET A 30 6.10 25.85 -4.26
C MET A 30 4.75 25.26 -4.67
N HIS A 31 4.61 25.00 -5.95
CA HIS A 31 3.51 24.21 -6.50
C HIS A 31 4.01 23.42 -7.70
N GLY A 32 3.74 22.15 -7.74
CA GLY A 32 4.02 21.28 -8.88
C GLY A 32 2.75 20.91 -9.64
N GLY A 33 2.91 20.43 -10.84
CA GLY A 33 1.85 19.85 -11.65
C GLY A 33 2.42 18.77 -12.53
N ASP A 34 1.87 17.56 -12.39
CA ASP A 34 2.26 16.39 -13.16
C ASP A 34 1.06 15.86 -13.92
N LEU A 35 1.21 15.67 -15.21
CA LEU A 35 0.23 15.06 -16.08
C LEU A 35 0.94 14.22 -17.14
N TRP A 36 0.88 12.90 -17.01
CA TRP A 36 1.49 11.93 -17.93
C TRP A 36 2.97 12.22 -18.19
N GLU A 37 3.30 12.66 -19.40
CA GLU A 37 4.64 13.02 -19.85
C GLU A 37 5.00 14.49 -19.55
N PHE A 38 4.15 15.24 -18.86
CA PHE A 38 4.41 16.63 -18.50
C PHE A 38 4.59 16.77 -17.00
N SER A 39 5.68 17.42 -16.62
CA SER A 39 5.91 17.81 -15.24
C SER A 39 6.32 19.27 -15.17
N THR A 40 5.77 19.99 -14.20
CA THR A 40 6.10 21.39 -13.95
C THR A 40 6.36 21.62 -12.48
N GLN A 41 7.32 22.47 -12.17
CA GLN A 41 7.59 22.95 -10.82
C GLN A 41 7.75 24.46 -10.82
N LEU A 42 6.97 25.13 -9.98
CA LEU A 42 7.12 26.53 -9.66
C LEU A 42 7.57 26.62 -8.19
N LEU A 43 8.70 27.32 -7.98
CA LEU A 43 9.24 27.58 -6.66
C LEU A 43 9.52 29.08 -6.50
N LEU A 44 9.12 29.63 -5.38
CA LEU A 44 9.43 31.00 -5.00
C LEU A 44 10.18 30.98 -3.66
N ALA A 45 11.28 31.71 -3.56
CA ALA A 45 11.95 32.04 -2.31
C ALA A 45 11.83 33.58 -2.11
N PRO A 46 10.73 34.04 -1.47
CA PRO A 46 10.43 35.47 -1.43
C PRO A 46 11.47 36.28 -0.67
N ASP A 47 12.08 35.70 0.36
CA ASP A 47 13.07 36.37 1.19
C ASP A 47 14.41 36.53 0.43
N GLU A 48 14.66 35.69 -0.58
CA GLU A 48 15.80 35.72 -1.48
C GLU A 48 15.48 36.44 -2.81
N ASN A 49 14.27 36.95 -2.96
CA ASN A 49 13.77 37.57 -4.19
C ASN A 49 13.97 36.67 -5.43
N LEU A 50 13.80 35.35 -5.27
CA LEU A 50 13.99 34.33 -6.29
C LEU A 50 12.67 33.69 -6.70
N GLY A 51 12.47 33.54 -8.01
CA GLY A 51 11.43 32.70 -8.60
C GLY A 51 12.02 31.74 -9.62
N LEU A 52 11.67 30.48 -9.56
CA LEU A 52 12.10 29.46 -10.50
C LEU A 52 10.88 28.72 -11.05
N PHE A 53 10.82 28.59 -12.37
CA PHE A 53 9.83 27.77 -13.05
C PHE A 53 10.54 26.78 -13.97
N VAL A 54 10.24 25.50 -13.81
CA VAL A 54 10.77 24.41 -14.62
C VAL A 54 9.61 23.64 -15.22
N SER A 55 9.67 23.33 -16.50
CA SER A 55 8.69 22.52 -17.19
C SER A 55 9.36 21.55 -18.15
N GLY A 56 8.92 20.33 -18.18
CA GLY A 56 9.41 19.31 -19.10
C GLY A 56 8.29 18.43 -19.61
N ASN A 57 8.49 17.86 -20.79
CA ASN A 57 7.51 17.00 -21.49
C ASN A 57 8.01 15.56 -21.62
N SER A 58 8.58 15.03 -20.54
CA SER A 58 9.02 13.63 -20.47
C SER A 58 8.83 13.08 -19.07
N SER A 59 8.77 11.76 -18.93
CA SER A 59 8.66 11.06 -17.64
C SER A 59 9.84 11.32 -16.69
N GLY A 60 10.99 11.77 -17.22
CA GLY A 60 12.16 12.16 -16.43
C GLY A 60 12.16 13.62 -15.97
N ALA A 61 11.16 14.42 -16.33
CA ALA A 61 11.17 15.86 -16.07
C ALA A 61 11.03 16.19 -14.57
N ALA A 62 10.23 15.45 -13.80
CA ALA A 62 10.07 15.70 -12.37
C ALA A 62 11.37 15.48 -11.58
N PRO A 63 12.08 14.35 -11.67
CA PRO A 63 13.38 14.17 -11.03
C PRO A 63 14.40 15.22 -11.45
N LEU A 64 14.45 15.55 -12.74
CA LEU A 64 15.35 16.57 -13.25
C LEU A 64 15.06 17.96 -12.65
N ALA A 65 13.80 18.33 -12.49
CA ALA A 65 13.40 19.58 -11.87
C ALA A 65 13.86 19.66 -10.41
N ASP A 66 13.70 18.55 -9.64
CA ASP A 66 14.16 18.47 -8.25
C ASP A 66 15.69 18.59 -8.15
N GLU A 67 16.43 17.89 -9.03
CA GLU A 67 17.90 18.01 -9.09
C GLU A 67 18.35 19.42 -9.47
N LEU A 68 17.67 20.06 -10.40
CA LEU A 68 17.98 21.44 -10.82
C LEU A 68 17.75 22.43 -9.66
N VAL A 69 16.62 22.30 -8.96
CA VAL A 69 16.31 23.11 -7.77
C VAL A 69 17.39 22.93 -6.70
N LYS A 70 17.74 21.66 -6.44
CA LYS A 70 18.79 21.34 -5.46
C LYS A 70 20.14 21.95 -5.86
N ALA A 71 20.59 21.75 -7.08
CA ALA A 71 21.86 22.27 -7.59
C ALA A 71 21.91 23.80 -7.55
N LEU A 72 20.80 24.48 -7.89
CA LEU A 72 20.70 25.92 -7.82
C LEU A 72 20.85 26.41 -6.37
N PHE A 73 20.14 25.80 -5.43
CA PHE A 73 20.24 26.21 -4.04
C PHE A 73 21.60 25.89 -3.44
N ASP A 74 22.19 24.74 -3.72
CA ASP A 74 23.52 24.36 -3.23
C ASP A 74 24.62 25.31 -3.77
N THR A 75 24.45 25.81 -5.00
CA THR A 75 25.44 26.69 -5.64
C THR A 75 25.30 28.15 -5.18
N PHE A 76 24.09 28.68 -5.18
CA PHE A 76 23.85 30.12 -4.97
C PHE A 76 23.35 30.47 -3.58
N PHE A 77 22.79 29.49 -2.87
CA PHE A 77 22.21 29.65 -1.54
C PHE A 77 22.66 28.49 -0.65
N PRO A 78 23.97 28.37 -0.33
CA PRO A 78 24.46 27.26 0.49
C PRO A 78 23.71 27.19 1.82
N PRO A 79 23.71 26.02 2.51
CA PRO A 79 23.02 25.84 3.78
C PRO A 79 23.41 26.92 4.78
N LEU A 80 22.40 27.49 5.47
CA LEU A 80 22.64 28.37 6.61
C LEU A 80 23.34 27.56 7.70
N GLU A 81 24.35 28.15 8.37
CA GLU A 81 25.05 27.48 9.46
C GLU A 81 24.08 27.02 10.55
N ALA A 82 24.40 25.89 11.19
CA ALA A 82 23.50 25.20 12.13
C ALA A 82 23.03 26.07 13.31
N ALA A 83 23.71 27.17 13.62
CA ALA A 83 23.29 28.12 14.66
C ALA A 83 22.02 28.91 14.29
N GLU A 84 21.82 29.20 13.00
CA GLU A 84 20.62 29.89 12.53
C GLU A 84 19.52 28.91 12.10
N ALA A 85 19.91 27.70 11.68
CA ALA A 85 18.97 26.61 11.35
C ALA A 85 18.20 26.08 12.58
N SER A 86 18.64 26.37 13.78
CA SER A 86 17.91 26.09 15.03
C SER A 86 16.73 27.05 15.27
N GLY A 87 16.50 28.03 14.41
CA GLY A 87 15.18 28.63 14.18
C GLY A 87 14.21 27.62 13.58
N ALA A 88 14.30 26.36 14.08
CA ALA A 88 13.28 25.36 13.93
C ALA A 88 11.94 26.05 14.06
N VAL A 89 11.03 25.79 13.18
CA VAL A 89 9.62 26.14 13.35
C VAL A 89 9.28 25.86 14.80
N GLN A 90 9.34 26.94 15.64
CA GLN A 90 8.77 26.84 16.97
C GLN A 90 7.31 26.51 16.72
N PRO A 91 6.80 25.44 17.30
CA PRO A 91 5.39 25.11 17.15
C PRO A 91 4.62 26.36 17.61
N ALA A 92 3.95 27.01 16.66
CA ALA A 92 3.07 28.12 16.95
C ALA A 92 1.93 27.58 17.81
N GLY A 93 1.98 27.83 19.10
CA GLY A 93 0.96 27.43 20.06
C GLY A 93 1.37 26.22 20.87
N GLY A 94 1.77 26.47 22.10
CA GLY A 94 1.97 25.61 23.23
C GLY A 94 1.23 24.27 23.24
N ALA A 95 1.68 23.30 22.49
CA ALA A 95 1.49 21.91 22.81
C ALA A 95 2.52 21.58 23.89
N SER A 96 2.30 22.14 25.07
CA SER A 96 2.93 21.68 26.28
C SER A 96 2.61 20.21 26.43
N ALA A 97 3.58 19.38 26.09
CA ALA A 97 4.06 18.27 26.88
C ALA A 97 3.04 17.60 27.83
N LEU A 98 2.03 16.99 27.28
CA LEU A 98 1.42 15.88 27.99
C LEU A 98 2.07 14.59 27.47
N GLY A 99 3.15 14.13 28.14
CA GLY A 99 3.66 12.77 28.05
C GLY A 99 4.27 12.29 26.72
N VAL A 100 4.49 13.16 25.73
CA VAL A 100 5.02 12.78 24.41
C VAL A 100 6.56 12.58 24.44
N ALA A 101 7.24 13.13 25.43
CA ALA A 101 8.69 12.97 25.58
C ALA A 101 9.09 11.51 25.89
N ASP A 102 8.24 10.75 26.59
CA ASP A 102 8.45 9.32 26.85
C ASP A 102 7.90 8.42 25.71
N MET A 103 7.15 8.96 24.75
CA MET A 103 6.60 8.24 23.61
C MET A 103 7.45 8.36 22.33
N ALA A 104 8.66 8.90 22.42
CA ALA A 104 9.68 8.73 21.39
C ALA A 104 10.17 7.28 21.41
N GLY A 105 9.23 6.37 21.15
CA GLY A 105 9.45 4.94 21.22
C GLY A 105 10.56 4.47 20.31
N ASP A 106 11.08 3.30 20.59
CA ASP A 106 12.02 2.55 19.75
C ASP A 106 11.68 2.80 18.25
N PRO A 107 12.63 3.28 17.42
CA PRO A 107 12.43 3.44 15.97
C PRO A 107 11.75 2.25 15.29
N ARG A 108 11.91 1.05 15.86
CA ARG A 108 11.24 -0.18 15.41
C ARG A 108 9.71 -0.12 15.54
N GLU A 109 9.16 0.69 16.44
CA GLU A 109 7.70 0.90 16.55
C GLU A 109 7.15 1.75 15.40
N LEU A 110 7.99 2.58 14.79
CA LEU A 110 7.67 3.39 13.63
C LEU A 110 7.70 2.57 12.34
N ALA A 111 8.48 1.50 12.32
CA ALA A 111 8.59 0.61 11.16
C ALA A 111 7.23 0.01 10.78
N GLY A 112 6.94 -0.02 9.50
CA GLY A 112 5.67 -0.54 8.99
C GLY A 112 5.42 -0.19 7.53
N VAL A 113 4.25 -0.56 7.09
CA VAL A 113 3.71 -0.19 5.77
C VAL A 113 2.75 0.97 5.96
N TYR A 114 2.89 1.98 5.12
CA TYR A 114 2.07 3.19 5.12
C TYR A 114 1.51 3.42 3.72
N ARG A 115 0.33 4.03 3.62
CA ARG A 115 -0.26 4.45 2.34
C ARG A 115 -0.79 5.87 2.47
N THR A 116 -0.79 6.60 1.37
CA THR A 116 -1.35 7.95 1.34
C THR A 116 -2.83 7.94 1.69
N THR A 117 -3.28 8.95 2.46
CA THR A 117 -4.70 9.18 2.73
C THR A 117 -5.40 9.78 1.51
N ARG A 118 -4.66 10.35 0.57
CA ARG A 118 -5.15 10.90 -0.69
C ARG A 118 -5.31 9.77 -1.72
N ARG A 119 -6.41 9.03 -1.60
CA ARG A 119 -6.72 7.86 -2.44
C ARG A 119 -8.23 7.69 -2.60
N PRO A 120 -8.70 6.99 -3.64
CA PRO A 120 -10.08 6.56 -3.74
C PRO A 120 -10.48 5.65 -2.56
N LEU A 121 -11.67 5.88 -2.00
CA LEU A 121 -12.17 5.12 -0.84
C LEU A 121 -13.37 4.23 -1.19
N THR A 122 -14.13 4.58 -2.24
CA THR A 122 -15.44 4.00 -2.56
C THR A 122 -15.53 3.40 -3.95
N THR A 123 -14.47 3.48 -4.75
CA THR A 123 -14.43 2.93 -6.11
C THR A 123 -13.44 1.77 -6.21
N ALA A 124 -13.52 0.97 -7.27
CA ALA A 124 -12.59 -0.13 -7.55
C ALA A 124 -11.12 0.34 -7.64
N ASP A 125 -10.88 1.63 -7.92
CA ASP A 125 -9.55 2.23 -7.92
C ASP A 125 -8.88 2.19 -6.55
N LYS A 126 -9.61 1.92 -5.48
CA LYS A 126 -9.06 1.63 -4.16
C LYS A 126 -8.01 0.52 -4.21
N ALA A 127 -8.15 -0.46 -5.11
CA ALA A 127 -7.19 -1.53 -5.31
C ALA A 127 -5.80 -1.01 -5.75
N VAL A 128 -5.73 0.15 -6.42
CA VAL A 128 -4.45 0.81 -6.78
C VAL A 128 -3.64 1.14 -5.52
N SER A 129 -4.30 1.35 -4.37
CA SER A 129 -3.61 1.59 -3.11
C SER A 129 -2.75 0.41 -2.62
N LEU A 130 -2.91 -0.79 -3.18
CA LEU A 130 -1.96 -1.91 -2.98
C LEU A 130 -0.59 -1.64 -3.61
N LEU A 131 -0.58 -0.95 -4.75
CA LEU A 131 0.62 -0.65 -5.52
C LEU A 131 1.33 0.62 -5.02
N THR A 132 0.64 1.43 -4.18
CA THR A 132 1.14 2.72 -3.68
C THR A 132 1.44 2.67 -2.18
N GLN A 133 1.97 1.55 -1.70
CA GLN A 133 2.35 1.36 -0.31
C GLN A 133 3.83 1.69 -0.09
N PHE A 134 4.09 2.55 0.87
CA PHE A 134 5.41 2.97 1.31
C PHE A 134 5.88 2.08 2.47
N ARG A 135 7.14 1.72 2.49
CA ARG A 135 7.70 0.92 3.58
C ARG A 135 8.68 1.74 4.40
N VAL A 136 8.41 1.89 5.68
CA VAL A 136 9.35 2.44 6.65
C VAL A 136 10.03 1.28 7.37
N ALA A 137 11.36 1.30 7.40
CA ALA A 137 12.15 0.32 8.15
C ALA A 137 13.12 1.06 9.09
N ALA A 138 13.25 0.56 10.31
CA ALA A 138 14.21 1.07 11.28
C ALA A 138 15.55 0.36 11.11
N ARG A 139 16.65 1.12 11.24
CA ARG A 139 18.00 0.61 11.31
C ARG A 139 18.49 0.57 12.77
N ASP A 140 19.55 -0.19 13.03
CA ASP A 140 20.12 -0.33 14.38
C ASP A 140 20.78 0.96 14.88
N ASP A 141 21.17 1.87 13.99
CA ASP A 141 21.70 3.21 14.30
C ASP A 141 20.61 4.25 14.66
N GLY A 142 19.35 3.83 14.73
CA GLY A 142 18.22 4.70 15.02
C GLY A 142 17.67 5.46 13.81
N THR A 143 18.27 5.35 12.63
CA THR A 143 17.77 5.95 11.40
C THR A 143 16.58 5.17 10.85
N LEU A 144 15.76 5.84 10.05
CA LEU A 144 14.68 5.21 9.28
C LEU A 144 15.03 5.21 7.79
N THR A 145 14.59 4.18 7.10
CA THR A 145 14.58 4.16 5.64
C THR A 145 13.15 4.17 5.14
N LEU A 146 12.88 5.01 4.15
CA LEU A 146 11.60 5.07 3.44
C LEU A 146 11.81 4.52 2.03
N ALA A 147 11.20 3.36 1.77
CA ALA A 147 11.15 2.78 0.44
C ALA A 147 9.84 3.20 -0.26
N PHE A 148 10.00 3.73 -1.46
CA PHE A 148 8.88 4.14 -2.32
C PHE A 148 8.30 2.92 -3.04
N PRO A 149 7.01 2.98 -3.43
CA PRO A 149 6.40 1.93 -4.24
C PRO A 149 7.11 1.78 -5.59
N PRO A 150 7.11 0.57 -6.17
CA PRO A 150 7.59 0.36 -7.53
C PRO A 150 6.88 1.33 -8.51
N GLY A 151 7.63 1.93 -9.43
CA GLY A 151 7.07 2.86 -10.42
C GLY A 151 7.17 4.34 -10.05
N TYR A 152 7.49 4.68 -8.80
CA TYR A 152 7.78 6.09 -8.43
C TYR A 152 9.14 6.57 -8.93
N GLY A 153 10.05 5.67 -9.30
CA GLY A 153 11.38 6.03 -9.80
C GLY A 153 12.29 6.71 -8.76
N MET A 154 11.84 6.82 -7.50
CA MET A 154 12.59 7.48 -6.44
C MET A 154 13.46 6.48 -5.69
N PRO A 155 14.72 6.84 -5.38
CA PRO A 155 15.59 6.01 -4.54
C PRO A 155 15.05 5.93 -3.12
N MET A 156 15.50 4.92 -2.37
CA MET A 156 15.19 4.80 -0.96
C MET A 156 15.79 5.99 -0.19
N ALA A 157 14.94 6.71 0.54
CA ALA A 157 15.35 7.85 1.35
C ALA A 157 15.76 7.40 2.76
N THR A 158 16.80 8.02 3.32
CA THR A 158 17.26 7.79 4.70
C THR A 158 16.94 9.01 5.55
N TRP A 159 16.44 8.76 6.77
CA TRP A 159 15.95 9.77 7.68
C TRP A 159 16.62 9.66 9.04
N THR A 160 17.17 10.75 9.53
CA THR A 160 17.86 10.82 10.83
C THR A 160 16.92 11.35 11.91
N PRO A 161 17.04 10.88 13.17
CA PRO A 161 16.25 11.40 14.28
C PRO A 161 16.44 12.92 14.43
N ALA A 162 15.34 13.66 14.58
CA ALA A 162 15.33 15.12 14.79
C ALA A 162 14.53 15.54 16.02
N GLY A 163 13.99 14.57 16.76
CA GLY A 163 13.21 14.77 17.97
C GLY A 163 12.18 13.67 18.18
N PRO A 164 11.35 13.77 19.23
CA PRO A 164 10.33 12.74 19.52
C PRO A 164 9.35 12.56 18.37
N GLY A 165 9.41 11.39 17.71
CA GLY A 165 8.58 11.06 16.53
C GLY A 165 8.85 11.96 15.33
N LEU A 166 9.99 12.64 15.26
CA LEU A 166 10.44 13.49 14.17
C LEU A 166 11.72 12.95 13.56
N TYR A 167 11.77 12.98 12.25
CA TYR A 167 12.93 12.58 11.46
C TYR A 167 13.16 13.60 10.34
N ARG A 168 14.45 13.84 10.02
CA ARG A 168 14.87 14.72 8.93
C ARG A 168 15.46 13.89 7.81
N ASP A 169 15.13 14.23 6.58
CA ASP A 169 15.76 13.66 5.39
C ASP A 169 17.26 13.99 5.37
N THR A 170 18.09 12.97 5.07
CA THR A 170 19.55 13.16 4.95
C THR A 170 19.95 13.87 3.66
N ALA A 171 19.11 13.85 2.64
CA ALA A 171 19.35 14.43 1.33
C ALA A 171 18.71 15.81 1.13
N GLY A 172 17.89 16.26 2.09
CA GLY A 172 17.13 17.51 1.97
C GLY A 172 16.68 18.10 3.30
N ASP A 173 15.76 19.04 3.24
CA ASP A 173 15.19 19.75 4.40
C ASP A 173 13.85 19.17 4.85
N ASP A 174 13.41 18.08 4.25
CA ASP A 174 12.10 17.51 4.55
C ASP A 174 12.05 16.92 5.96
N ILE A 175 10.90 17.10 6.60
CA ILE A 175 10.63 16.56 7.94
C ILE A 175 9.53 15.51 7.84
N MET A 176 9.78 14.36 8.45
CA MET A 176 8.80 13.30 8.67
C MET A 176 8.36 13.32 10.13
N ALA A 177 7.06 13.37 10.37
CA ALA A 177 6.49 13.30 11.71
C ALA A 177 5.56 12.09 11.85
N PHE A 178 5.55 11.51 13.05
CA PHE A 178 4.65 10.42 13.41
C PHE A 178 3.71 10.86 14.53
N ASP A 179 2.44 10.48 14.42
CA ASP A 179 1.40 10.88 15.36
C ASP A 179 0.26 9.86 15.45
N HIS A 180 -0.76 10.18 16.26
CA HIS A 180 -1.93 9.34 16.51
C HIS A 180 -1.55 7.92 16.97
N TRP A 181 -0.82 7.86 18.06
CA TRP A 181 -0.35 6.61 18.66
C TRP A 181 -1.50 5.74 19.14
N LYS A 182 -1.45 4.46 18.79
CA LYS A 182 -2.42 3.44 19.21
C LYS A 182 -1.69 2.29 19.87
N ALA A 183 -2.29 1.73 20.92
CA ALA A 183 -1.82 0.47 21.48
C ALA A 183 -2.17 -0.71 20.54
N VAL A 184 -1.13 -1.38 20.03
CA VAL A 184 -1.27 -2.56 19.19
C VAL A 184 -0.40 -3.65 19.79
N ALA A 185 -1.01 -4.74 20.25
CA ALA A 185 -0.33 -5.86 20.93
C ALA A 185 0.58 -5.40 22.09
N GLY A 186 0.09 -4.45 22.91
CA GLY A 186 0.81 -3.95 24.09
C GLY A 186 1.92 -2.93 23.78
N LYS A 187 2.08 -2.53 22.51
CA LYS A 187 3.07 -1.56 22.07
C LYS A 187 2.41 -0.32 21.50
N ALA A 188 2.95 0.87 21.81
CA ALA A 188 2.49 2.11 21.21
C ALA A 188 3.02 2.22 19.79
N ARG A 189 2.13 2.29 18.79
CA ARG A 189 2.49 2.43 17.39
C ARG A 189 1.77 3.62 16.76
N PRO A 190 2.45 4.44 15.95
CA PRO A 190 1.78 5.54 15.27
C PRO A 190 0.80 4.99 14.25
N SER A 191 -0.35 5.60 14.13
CA SER A 191 -1.32 5.29 13.09
C SER A 191 -1.20 6.21 11.88
N ARG A 192 -0.46 7.32 12.01
CA ARG A 192 -0.22 8.30 10.96
C ARG A 192 1.24 8.69 10.85
N MET A 193 1.63 9.01 9.64
CA MET A 193 2.92 9.57 9.27
C MET A 193 2.68 10.77 8.35
N TYR A 194 3.44 11.83 8.50
CA TYR A 194 3.34 13.05 7.71
C TYR A 194 4.70 13.40 7.12
N ILE A 195 4.71 13.80 5.86
CA ILE A 195 5.89 14.36 5.18
C ILE A 195 5.40 15.58 4.43
N GLY A 196 5.79 16.78 4.89
CA GLY A 196 5.24 18.02 4.36
C GLY A 196 3.71 18.02 4.41
N THR A 197 3.06 18.27 3.28
CA THR A 197 1.60 18.29 3.16
C THR A 197 0.96 16.92 2.98
N TRP A 198 1.77 15.87 2.84
CA TRP A 198 1.30 14.50 2.64
C TRP A 198 1.01 13.82 3.97
N ALA A 199 -0.16 13.24 4.07
CA ALA A 199 -0.55 12.40 5.20
C ALA A 199 -0.64 10.94 4.75
N PHE A 200 -0.10 10.07 5.58
CA PHE A 200 -0.10 8.63 5.36
C PHE A 200 -0.74 7.94 6.56
N GLU A 201 -1.48 6.88 6.31
CA GLU A 201 -2.01 6.01 7.36
C GLU A 201 -1.23 4.69 7.39
N ARG A 202 -1.04 4.16 8.60
CA ARG A 202 -0.42 2.85 8.77
C ARG A 202 -1.37 1.78 8.25
N VAL A 203 -0.84 0.89 7.40
CA VAL A 203 -1.60 -0.20 6.79
C VAL A 203 -1.64 -1.40 7.75
N PRO A 204 -2.82 -1.93 8.08
CA PRO A 204 -2.95 -3.19 8.80
C PRO A 204 -2.31 -4.32 8.00
N VAL A 205 -1.78 -5.34 8.69
CA VAL A 205 -1.06 -6.46 8.03
C VAL A 205 -1.91 -7.11 6.93
N TYR A 206 -3.21 -7.31 7.20
CA TYR A 206 -4.15 -7.96 6.27
C TYR A 206 -4.50 -7.11 5.04
N GLU A 207 -4.14 -5.81 5.04
CA GLU A 207 -4.30 -4.90 3.90
C GLU A 207 -2.97 -4.62 3.19
N THR A 208 -1.87 -5.25 3.59
CA THR A 208 -0.59 -5.07 2.89
C THR A 208 -0.57 -5.83 1.57
N ALA A 209 0.14 -5.28 0.59
CA ALA A 209 0.32 -5.93 -0.71
C ALA A 209 0.93 -7.33 -0.55
N SER A 210 1.90 -7.51 0.34
CA SER A 210 2.54 -8.80 0.60
C SER A 210 1.56 -9.83 1.16
N PHE A 211 0.69 -9.44 2.11
CA PHE A 211 -0.33 -10.35 2.64
C PHE A 211 -1.36 -10.71 1.56
N THR A 212 -1.82 -9.72 0.81
CA THR A 212 -2.77 -9.93 -0.30
C THR A 212 -2.19 -10.89 -1.34
N LEU A 213 -0.95 -10.66 -1.79
CA LEU A 213 -0.29 -11.53 -2.77
C LEU A 213 -0.06 -12.95 -2.24
N ALA A 214 0.38 -13.09 -0.98
CA ALA A 214 0.55 -14.38 -0.35
C ALA A 214 -0.79 -15.15 -0.26
N THR A 215 -1.86 -14.46 0.12
CA THR A 215 -3.20 -15.04 0.21
C THR A 215 -3.71 -15.48 -1.17
N VAL A 216 -3.56 -14.63 -2.19
CA VAL A 216 -3.93 -14.97 -3.58
C VAL A 216 -3.12 -16.17 -4.07
N ALA A 217 -1.82 -16.25 -3.76
CA ALA A 217 -0.99 -17.39 -4.13
C ALA A 217 -1.48 -18.69 -3.48
N VAL A 218 -1.81 -18.68 -2.19
CA VAL A 218 -2.37 -19.86 -1.49
C VAL A 218 -3.71 -20.27 -2.11
N ILE A 219 -4.59 -19.32 -2.38
CA ILE A 219 -5.88 -19.53 -3.04
C ILE A 219 -5.68 -20.15 -4.42
N ALA A 220 -4.76 -19.63 -5.23
CA ALA A 220 -4.45 -20.15 -6.56
C ALA A 220 -3.94 -21.61 -6.50
N VAL A 221 -3.09 -21.93 -5.52
CA VAL A 221 -2.61 -23.32 -5.31
C VAL A 221 -3.78 -24.28 -5.03
N VAL A 222 -4.76 -23.86 -4.21
CA VAL A 222 -5.96 -24.69 -3.93
C VAL A 222 -6.77 -24.91 -5.21
N PHE A 223 -6.96 -23.89 -6.03
CA PHE A 223 -7.69 -24.00 -7.29
C PHE A 223 -6.96 -24.87 -8.31
N VAL A 224 -5.66 -24.67 -8.47
CA VAL A 224 -4.83 -25.54 -9.33
C VAL A 224 -4.91 -26.97 -8.86
N TRP A 225 -4.82 -27.23 -7.56
CA TRP A 225 -4.93 -28.57 -7.01
C TRP A 225 -6.29 -29.22 -7.32
N ALA A 226 -7.40 -28.47 -7.22
CA ALA A 226 -8.73 -28.96 -7.55
C ALA A 226 -8.83 -29.38 -9.02
N VAL A 227 -8.34 -28.54 -9.93
CA VAL A 227 -8.33 -28.80 -11.39
C VAL A 227 -7.46 -30.02 -11.72
N MET A 228 -6.23 -30.05 -11.21
CA MET A 228 -5.30 -31.14 -11.44
C MET A 228 -5.82 -32.46 -10.88
N ALA A 229 -6.40 -32.45 -9.67
CA ALA A 229 -6.99 -33.64 -9.09
C ALA A 229 -8.16 -34.19 -9.93
N TRP A 230 -8.93 -33.31 -10.57
CA TRP A 230 -9.99 -33.72 -11.49
C TRP A 230 -9.43 -34.27 -12.79
N VAL A 231 -8.45 -33.60 -13.42
CA VAL A 231 -7.80 -34.02 -14.67
C VAL A 231 -7.14 -35.41 -14.52
N PHE A 232 -6.47 -35.64 -13.38
CA PHE A 232 -5.82 -36.94 -13.13
C PHE A 232 -6.78 -38.01 -12.58
N GLY A 233 -8.09 -37.85 -12.81
CA GLY A 233 -9.11 -38.84 -12.47
C GLY A 233 -9.24 -39.16 -10.99
N ARG A 234 -8.79 -38.26 -10.09
CA ARG A 234 -9.05 -38.39 -8.66
C ARG A 234 -10.54 -38.13 -8.44
N ARG A 235 -11.14 -38.79 -7.43
CA ARG A 235 -12.58 -38.69 -7.12
C ARG A 235 -12.99 -37.29 -6.60
N VAL A 236 -12.57 -36.23 -7.29
CA VAL A 236 -12.94 -34.85 -6.98
C VAL A 236 -14.17 -34.44 -7.77
N SER A 237 -14.96 -33.53 -7.23
CA SER A 237 -16.13 -32.99 -7.91
C SER A 237 -15.75 -32.20 -9.16
N GLY A 238 -16.43 -32.45 -10.28
CA GLY A 238 -16.32 -31.59 -11.46
C GLY A 238 -16.71 -30.14 -11.16
N LEU A 239 -17.69 -29.92 -10.26
CA LEU A 239 -18.05 -28.56 -9.81
C LEU A 239 -16.90 -27.86 -9.09
N ALA A 240 -16.10 -28.58 -8.29
CA ALA A 240 -14.92 -27.99 -7.65
C ALA A 240 -13.85 -27.58 -8.67
N ALA A 241 -13.67 -28.40 -9.71
CA ALA A 241 -12.75 -28.08 -10.80
C ALA A 241 -13.24 -26.87 -11.62
N VAL A 242 -14.53 -26.80 -11.93
CA VAL A 242 -15.13 -25.65 -12.64
C VAL A 242 -14.98 -24.37 -11.81
N LEU A 243 -15.29 -24.41 -10.52
CA LEU A 243 -15.11 -23.24 -9.64
C LEU A 243 -13.63 -22.81 -9.57
N GLY A 244 -12.72 -23.78 -9.49
CA GLY A 244 -11.27 -23.52 -9.56
C GLY A 244 -10.84 -22.86 -10.87
N LEU A 245 -11.32 -23.34 -12.02
CA LEU A 245 -11.01 -22.74 -13.32
C LEU A 245 -11.54 -21.32 -13.46
N VAL A 246 -12.76 -21.06 -13.02
CA VAL A 246 -13.37 -19.72 -13.05
C VAL A 246 -12.53 -18.73 -12.23
N ASN A 247 -12.13 -19.12 -11.04
CA ASN A 247 -11.32 -18.24 -10.18
C ASN A 247 -9.87 -18.07 -10.69
N LEU A 248 -9.27 -19.11 -11.26
CA LEU A 248 -7.95 -18.98 -11.92
C LEU A 248 -8.01 -18.06 -13.13
N ALA A 249 -9.08 -18.12 -13.92
CA ALA A 249 -9.31 -17.17 -15.02
C ALA A 249 -9.47 -15.73 -14.52
N ALA A 250 -10.15 -15.54 -13.39
CA ALA A 250 -10.25 -14.22 -12.75
C ALA A 250 -8.89 -13.69 -12.30
N ILE A 251 -8.10 -14.51 -11.60
CA ILE A 251 -6.75 -14.13 -11.14
C ILE A 251 -5.86 -13.77 -12.34
N ALA A 252 -5.88 -14.62 -13.39
CA ALA A 252 -5.10 -14.38 -14.60
C ALA A 252 -5.56 -13.12 -15.36
N GLY A 253 -6.87 -12.88 -15.44
CA GLY A 253 -7.44 -11.70 -16.08
C GLY A 253 -7.08 -10.41 -15.35
N ILE A 254 -7.14 -10.40 -14.01
CA ILE A 254 -6.74 -9.25 -13.19
C ILE A 254 -5.23 -9.00 -13.35
N ALA A 255 -4.40 -10.04 -13.19
CA ALA A 255 -2.95 -9.92 -13.33
C ALA A 255 -2.55 -9.49 -14.75
N GLY A 256 -3.15 -10.06 -15.78
CA GLY A 256 -2.92 -9.68 -17.18
C GLY A 256 -3.30 -8.22 -17.46
N SER A 257 -4.40 -7.75 -16.89
CA SER A 257 -4.79 -6.33 -17.01
C SER A 257 -3.77 -5.40 -16.37
N LEU A 258 -3.28 -5.73 -15.16
CA LEU A 258 -2.30 -4.91 -14.44
C LEU A 258 -0.94 -4.87 -15.15
N LEU A 259 -0.58 -5.92 -15.90
CA LEU A 259 0.68 -6.00 -16.64
C LEU A 259 0.59 -5.36 -18.04
N ALA A 260 -0.59 -5.41 -18.66
CA ALA A 260 -0.78 -4.96 -20.05
C ALA A 260 -1.20 -3.47 -20.15
N ILE A 261 -1.75 -2.90 -19.08
CA ILE A 261 -2.32 -1.57 -19.10
C ILE A 261 -1.39 -0.58 -18.42
N PRO A 262 -1.02 0.52 -19.07
CA PRO A 262 -0.25 1.58 -18.44
C PRO A 262 -0.93 2.07 -17.16
N GLY A 263 -0.16 2.28 -16.10
CA GLY A 263 -0.68 2.64 -14.77
C GLY A 263 -1.65 3.83 -14.77
N TRP A 264 -1.49 4.74 -15.73
CA TRP A 264 -2.35 5.91 -15.89
C TRP A 264 -3.77 5.58 -16.41
N GLU A 265 -3.91 4.58 -17.27
CA GLU A 265 -5.24 4.16 -17.73
C GLU A 265 -6.07 3.59 -16.57
N LEU A 266 -5.42 2.97 -15.60
CA LEU A 266 -6.06 2.46 -14.39
C LEU A 266 -6.64 3.58 -13.50
N THR A 267 -6.15 4.82 -13.64
CA THR A 267 -6.64 5.96 -12.86
C THR A 267 -7.83 6.66 -13.51
N THR A 268 -8.10 6.40 -14.79
CA THR A 268 -9.19 7.02 -15.54
C THR A 268 -10.45 6.17 -15.62
N ALA A 269 -10.29 4.86 -15.78
CA ALA A 269 -11.41 3.90 -15.78
C ALA A 269 -10.91 2.49 -15.52
N VAL A 270 -11.73 1.66 -14.87
CA VAL A 270 -11.46 0.21 -14.77
C VAL A 270 -11.65 -0.41 -16.13
N PRO A 271 -10.62 -1.01 -16.75
CA PRO A 271 -10.71 -1.61 -18.08
C PRO A 271 -11.77 -2.71 -18.15
N GLN A 272 -12.36 -2.89 -19.31
CA GLN A 272 -13.44 -3.89 -19.50
C GLN A 272 -12.97 -5.31 -19.15
N MET A 273 -11.73 -5.65 -19.51
CA MET A 273 -11.12 -6.95 -19.17
C MET A 273 -11.03 -7.16 -17.66
N THR A 274 -10.62 -6.13 -16.90
CA THR A 274 -10.58 -6.17 -15.43
C THR A 274 -11.98 -6.32 -14.85
N ARG A 275 -12.99 -5.57 -15.36
CA ARG A 275 -14.39 -5.70 -14.93
C ARG A 275 -14.92 -7.10 -15.16
N ALA A 276 -14.66 -7.68 -16.34
CA ALA A 276 -15.05 -9.05 -16.66
C ALA A 276 -14.40 -10.06 -15.73
N ALA A 277 -13.08 -9.91 -15.46
CA ALA A 277 -12.35 -10.76 -14.52
C ALA A 277 -12.89 -10.66 -13.09
N LEU A 278 -13.24 -9.45 -12.61
CA LEU A 278 -13.82 -9.22 -11.29
C LEU A 278 -15.24 -9.80 -11.13
N ALA A 279 -15.98 -9.98 -12.22
CA ALA A 279 -17.32 -10.59 -12.21
C ALA A 279 -17.28 -12.13 -12.10
N LEU A 280 -16.17 -12.77 -12.40
CA LEU A 280 -16.06 -14.23 -12.43
C LEU A 280 -16.19 -14.89 -11.04
N PRO A 281 -15.53 -14.44 -9.95
CA PRO A 281 -15.65 -15.07 -8.64
C PRO A 281 -17.08 -15.04 -8.08
N PRO A 282 -17.82 -13.90 -8.08
CA PRO A 282 -19.22 -13.89 -7.67
C PRO A 282 -20.11 -14.81 -8.51
N ALA A 283 -19.87 -14.87 -9.84
CA ALA A 283 -20.59 -15.79 -10.72
C ALA A 283 -20.28 -17.26 -10.39
N GLY A 284 -19.00 -17.55 -10.07
CA GLY A 284 -18.57 -18.89 -9.60
C GLY A 284 -19.21 -19.28 -8.28
N ALA A 285 -19.37 -18.34 -7.36
CA ALA A 285 -19.96 -18.57 -6.04
C ALA A 285 -21.41 -19.11 -6.08
N VAL A 286 -22.14 -18.86 -7.18
CA VAL A 286 -23.45 -19.47 -7.40
C VAL A 286 -23.39 -20.99 -7.42
N LEU A 287 -22.24 -21.56 -7.78
CA LEU A 287 -22.00 -23.01 -7.74
C LEU A 287 -21.70 -23.56 -6.35
N ALA A 288 -21.33 -22.72 -5.39
CA ALA A 288 -20.93 -23.14 -4.05
C ALA A 288 -22.03 -23.93 -3.30
N PRO A 289 -23.32 -23.53 -3.30
CA PRO A 289 -24.38 -24.32 -2.66
C PRO A 289 -24.52 -25.72 -3.25
N ALA A 290 -24.41 -25.85 -4.57
CA ALA A 290 -24.46 -27.16 -5.25
C ALA A 290 -23.25 -28.03 -4.89
N LEU A 291 -22.06 -27.43 -4.75
CA LEU A 291 -20.84 -28.10 -4.31
C LEU A 291 -20.94 -28.56 -2.85
N VAL A 292 -21.48 -27.70 -1.96
CA VAL A 292 -21.76 -28.05 -0.55
C VAL A 292 -22.69 -29.27 -0.50
N TRP A 293 -23.82 -29.19 -1.19
CA TRP A 293 -24.82 -30.27 -1.23
C TRP A 293 -24.22 -31.58 -1.75
N GLN A 294 -23.48 -31.53 -2.84
CA GLN A 294 -22.81 -32.70 -3.41
C GLN A 294 -21.81 -33.32 -2.42
N ASN A 295 -21.05 -32.49 -1.69
CA ASN A 295 -20.07 -32.95 -0.73
C ASN A 295 -20.73 -33.60 0.50
N ILE A 296 -21.82 -33.00 1.00
CA ILE A 296 -22.63 -33.58 2.09
C ILE A 296 -23.16 -34.94 1.68
N ARG A 297 -23.74 -35.08 0.48
CA ARG A 297 -24.21 -36.38 -0.04
C ARG A 297 -23.10 -37.43 -0.12
N ARG A 298 -21.89 -37.03 -0.58
CA ARG A 298 -20.72 -37.92 -0.63
C ARG A 298 -20.31 -38.39 0.76
N ILE A 299 -20.24 -37.51 1.75
CA ILE A 299 -19.92 -37.85 3.16
C ILE A 299 -20.93 -38.81 3.70
N ALA A 300 -22.23 -38.55 3.48
CA ALA A 300 -23.33 -39.42 3.95
C ALA A 300 -23.30 -40.81 3.30
N ALA A 301 -22.97 -40.87 2.00
CA ALA A 301 -22.82 -42.16 1.30
C ALA A 301 -21.60 -42.95 1.78
N GLU A 302 -20.49 -42.28 2.04
CA GLU A 302 -19.28 -42.92 2.59
C GLU A 302 -19.48 -43.43 3.99
N LYS A 303 -20.17 -42.68 4.89
CA LYS A 303 -20.57 -43.15 6.23
C LYS A 303 -21.47 -44.37 6.15
N ARG A 304 -22.39 -44.47 5.18
CA ARG A 304 -23.25 -45.63 4.98
C ARG A 304 -22.40 -46.85 4.52
N ARG A 305 -21.45 -46.66 3.64
CA ARG A 305 -20.54 -47.74 3.18
C ARG A 305 -19.66 -48.25 4.32
N GLN A 306 -19.11 -47.38 5.18
CA GLN A 306 -18.25 -47.75 6.31
C GLN A 306 -18.99 -48.54 7.39
N ARG A 307 -20.30 -48.37 7.54
CA ARG A 307 -21.11 -49.19 8.42
C ARG A 307 -21.18 -50.71 8.00
N TRP A 308 -20.90 -50.98 6.73
CA TRP A 308 -20.97 -52.36 6.19
C TRP A 308 -19.58 -53.02 5.97
N THR A 309 -18.50 -52.24 6.07
CA THR A 309 -17.13 -52.74 5.91
C THR A 309 -16.27 -52.35 7.09
N PHE A 310 -16.10 -53.25 8.04
CA PHE A 310 -15.34 -53.02 9.31
C PHE A 310 -13.81 -52.91 9.04
N TYR A 311 -13.33 -53.05 7.80
CA TYR A 311 -11.90 -52.97 7.44
C TYR A 311 -11.72 -52.42 6.03
N SER A 312 -11.49 -51.13 5.90
CA SER A 312 -10.90 -50.57 4.67
C SER A 312 -9.98 -49.43 5.04
N ARG A 313 -8.71 -49.56 4.68
CA ARG A 313 -7.67 -48.55 4.81
C ARG A 313 -8.19 -47.20 4.31
N ARG A 314 -8.21 -46.19 5.17
CA ARG A 314 -8.36 -44.79 4.77
C ARG A 314 -7.25 -44.46 3.78
N THR A 315 -7.51 -44.55 2.51
CA THR A 315 -6.57 -44.18 1.48
C THR A 315 -6.58 -42.66 1.40
N THR A 316 -5.39 -42.04 1.23
CA THR A 316 -5.21 -40.59 0.99
C THR A 316 -6.14 -40.06 -0.13
N ARG A 317 -6.55 -40.94 -1.07
CA ARG A 317 -7.53 -40.63 -2.13
C ARG A 317 -8.94 -40.31 -1.63
N GLY A 318 -9.38 -40.95 -0.55
CA GLY A 318 -10.70 -40.67 0.07
C GLY A 318 -10.73 -39.34 0.80
N LEU A 319 -9.66 -39.00 1.51
CA LEU A 319 -9.52 -37.72 2.21
C LEU A 319 -9.55 -36.55 1.22
N THR A 320 -8.82 -36.62 0.12
CA THR A 320 -8.80 -35.58 -0.93
C THR A 320 -10.20 -35.34 -1.50
N ALA A 321 -10.97 -36.40 -1.74
CA ALA A 321 -12.32 -36.28 -2.30
C ALA A 321 -13.32 -35.59 -1.35
N ILE A 322 -13.07 -35.62 -0.04
CA ILE A 322 -13.93 -35.01 0.97
C ILE A 322 -13.45 -33.61 1.34
N VAL A 323 -12.15 -33.44 1.56
CA VAL A 323 -11.57 -32.20 2.10
C VAL A 323 -11.41 -31.12 1.02
N LEU A 324 -10.95 -31.50 -0.19
CA LEU A 324 -10.64 -30.53 -1.22
C LEU A 324 -11.85 -29.67 -1.66
N PRO A 325 -13.09 -30.19 -1.82
CA PRO A 325 -14.23 -29.33 -2.11
C PRO A 325 -14.50 -28.26 -1.05
N TRP A 326 -14.27 -28.56 0.23
CA TRP A 326 -14.38 -27.55 1.30
C TRP A 326 -13.29 -26.49 1.24
N LEU A 327 -12.06 -26.90 0.90
CA LEU A 327 -10.96 -25.95 0.68
C LEU A 327 -11.24 -25.03 -0.50
N VAL A 328 -11.85 -25.56 -1.57
CA VAL A 328 -12.23 -24.75 -2.75
C VAL A 328 -13.30 -23.72 -2.37
N ILE A 329 -14.32 -24.13 -1.61
CA ILE A 329 -15.36 -23.18 -1.13
C ILE A 329 -14.77 -22.11 -0.22
N ALA A 330 -13.88 -22.51 0.70
CA ALA A 330 -13.20 -21.56 1.59
C ALA A 330 -12.27 -20.60 0.81
N ALA A 331 -11.56 -21.11 -0.19
CA ALA A 331 -10.69 -20.31 -1.06
C ALA A 331 -11.50 -19.32 -1.92
N ASP A 332 -12.65 -19.74 -2.46
CA ASP A 332 -13.57 -18.87 -3.21
C ASP A 332 -14.11 -17.75 -2.31
N GLY A 333 -14.59 -18.10 -1.12
CA GLY A 333 -15.05 -17.12 -0.13
C GLY A 333 -13.96 -16.15 0.31
N ALA A 334 -12.73 -16.63 0.52
CA ALA A 334 -11.59 -15.79 0.85
C ALA A 334 -11.21 -14.85 -0.31
N PHE A 335 -11.30 -15.33 -1.55
CA PHE A 335 -11.02 -14.50 -2.73
C PHE A 335 -12.08 -13.41 -2.90
N ILE A 336 -13.37 -13.74 -2.76
CA ILE A 336 -14.47 -12.76 -2.79
C ILE A 336 -14.31 -11.73 -1.68
N TRP A 337 -13.95 -12.16 -0.46
CA TRP A 337 -13.68 -11.26 0.66
C TRP A 337 -12.52 -10.30 0.36
N LEU A 338 -11.41 -10.79 -0.22
CA LEU A 338 -10.31 -9.94 -0.67
C LEU A 338 -10.79 -8.92 -1.69
N LEU A 339 -11.52 -9.34 -2.71
CA LEU A 339 -12.04 -8.45 -3.74
C LEU A 339 -12.97 -7.39 -3.13
N HIS A 340 -13.82 -7.77 -2.16
CA HIS A 340 -14.68 -6.84 -1.45
C HIS A 340 -13.91 -5.84 -0.59
N THR A 341 -12.83 -6.27 0.06
CA THR A 341 -11.95 -5.39 0.87
C THR A 341 -11.31 -4.30 -0.01
N TRP A 342 -11.07 -4.61 -1.27
CA TRP A 342 -10.42 -3.73 -2.24
C TRP A 342 -11.38 -3.08 -3.25
N ASN A 343 -12.69 -3.31 -3.12
CA ASN A 343 -13.70 -2.73 -4.03
C ASN A 343 -14.53 -1.59 -3.38
#